data_04cc880c6810a6c51237136ba322ebc7
#
_entry.id   04cc880c6810a6c51237136ba322ebc7
#
_cell.length_a   1.000
_cell.length_b   1.000
_cell.length_c   1.000
_cell.angle_alpha   90.00
_cell.angle_beta   90.00
_cell.angle_gamma   90.00
#
_symmetry.space_group_name_H-M   'P 1'
#
loop_
_entity.id
_entity.type
_entity.pdbx_description
1 polymer ?
#
loop_
_entity_poly.entity_id
_entity_poly.type
_entity_poly.pdbx_seq_one_letter_code
_entity_poly.pdbx_strand_id
1 'polypeptide(L)' 'MRIKILVRLKGQILEPQGKVIEQSLNSLGFTEFSNIRQGKLIELDLPDNISKEEKSQKIESACKKLLVNDIIEEYEVLG' A
#
# COMPACT_ATOMS: atom_id res chain seq x y z
N MET A 1 13.41 -14.71 0.92
CA MET A 1 13.40 -13.35 1.51
C MET A 1 11.98 -12.83 1.60
N ARG A 2 11.70 -12.08 2.64
CA ARG A 2 10.36 -11.54 2.86
C ARG A 2 10.22 -10.16 2.21
N ILE A 3 9.20 -9.99 1.37
CA ILE A 3 8.93 -8.74 0.67
C ILE A 3 7.60 -8.19 1.16
N LYS A 4 7.54 -6.89 1.40
CA LYS A 4 6.31 -6.20 1.77
C LYS A 4 6.01 -5.14 0.72
N ILE A 5 4.76 -5.09 0.28
CA ILE A 5 4.31 -4.11 -0.70
C ILE A 5 3.19 -3.31 -0.05
N LEU A 6 3.44 -2.02 0.14
CA LEU A 6 2.44 -1.09 0.66
C LEU A 6 1.67 -0.52 -0.52
N VAL A 7 0.36 -0.67 -0.49
CA VAL A 7 -0.53 -0.20 -1.57
C VAL A 7 -1.51 0.79 -0.98
N ARG A 8 -1.65 1.94 -1.63
CA ARG A 8 -2.59 2.98 -1.20
C ARG A 8 -3.21 3.66 -2.41
N LEU A 9 -4.36 4.27 -2.22
CA LEU A 9 -4.96 5.09 -3.28
C LEU A 9 -4.11 6.33 -3.52
N LYS A 10 -4.04 6.77 -4.77
CA LYS A 10 -3.33 8.00 -5.12
C LYS A 10 -3.91 9.19 -4.37
N GLY A 11 -3.07 10.20 -4.10
CA GLY A 11 -3.45 11.31 -3.24
C GLY A 11 -4.72 12.06 -3.67
N GLN A 12 -4.99 12.13 -4.97
CA GLN A 12 -6.17 12.81 -5.50
C GLN A 12 -7.44 11.94 -5.44
N ILE A 13 -7.31 10.66 -5.12
CA ILE A 13 -8.45 9.76 -4.99
C ILE A 13 -8.95 9.77 -3.55
N LEU A 14 -10.25 9.93 -3.36
CA LEU A 14 -10.86 9.89 -2.02
C LEU A 14 -10.75 8.47 -1.46
N GLU A 15 -10.26 8.39 -0.22
CA GLU A 15 -10.17 7.12 0.49
C GLU A 15 -11.22 7.13 1.62
N PRO A 16 -12.36 6.43 1.42
CA PRO A 16 -13.50 6.57 2.33
C PRO A 16 -13.28 5.96 3.72
N GLN A 17 -12.48 4.88 3.82
CA GLN A 17 -12.25 4.24 5.12
C GLN A 17 -11.44 5.12 6.05
N GLY A 18 -10.45 5.82 5.52
CA GLY A 18 -9.68 6.79 6.30
C GLY A 18 -10.55 7.93 6.82
N LYS A 19 -11.53 8.36 6.04
CA LYS A 19 -12.50 9.38 6.48
C LYS A 19 -13.33 8.89 7.65
N VAL A 20 -13.80 7.66 7.60
CA VAL A 20 -14.58 7.06 8.70
C VAL A 20 -13.74 6.96 9.96
N ILE A 21 -12.48 6.52 9.82
CA ILE A 21 -11.55 6.43 10.94
C ILE A 21 -11.36 7.81 11.57
N GLU A 22 -11.15 8.83 10.75
CA GLU A 22 -10.96 10.20 11.22
C GLU A 22 -12.16 10.70 12.03
N GLN A 23 -13.36 10.49 11.51
CA GLN A 23 -14.59 10.88 12.19
C GLN A 23 -14.74 10.14 13.53
N SER A 24 -14.43 8.86 13.56
CA SER A 24 -14.50 8.06 14.78
C SER A 24 -13.49 8.54 15.83
N LEU A 25 -12.28 8.86 15.39
CA LEU A 25 -11.26 9.39 16.30
C LEU A 25 -11.66 10.75 16.86
N ASN A 26 -12.24 11.61 16.03
CA ASN A 26 -12.75 12.90 16.50
C ASN A 26 -13.82 12.71 17.57
N SER A 27 -14.73 11.76 17.39
CA SER A 27 -15.76 11.46 18.37
C SER A 27 -15.19 10.94 19.69
N LEU A 28 -14.03 10.31 19.64
CA LEU A 28 -13.34 9.79 20.83
C LEU A 28 -12.43 10.85 21.50
N GLY A 29 -12.37 12.06 20.95
CA GLY A 29 -11.56 13.12 21.52
C GLY A 29 -10.21 13.34 20.87
N PHE A 30 -9.84 12.53 19.86
CA PHE A 30 -8.57 12.67 19.14
C PHE A 30 -8.74 13.64 17.98
N THR A 31 -8.84 14.93 18.29
CA THR A 31 -9.15 15.95 17.30
C THR A 31 -7.91 16.47 16.55
N GLU A 32 -6.71 16.11 17.00
CA GLU A 32 -5.46 16.51 16.35
C GLU A 32 -5.13 15.69 15.10
N PHE A 33 -5.74 14.52 14.95
CA PHE A 33 -5.46 13.64 13.81
C PHE A 33 -6.27 14.09 12.59
N SER A 34 -5.59 14.23 11.46
CA SER A 34 -6.21 14.68 10.23
C SER A 34 -5.61 13.95 9.03
N ASN A 35 -6.32 14.02 7.91
CA ASN A 35 -5.86 13.43 6.64
C ASN A 35 -5.56 11.94 6.77
N ILE A 36 -6.41 11.24 7.51
CA ILE A 36 -6.23 9.81 7.73
C ILE A 36 -6.61 9.05 6.47
N ARG A 37 -5.71 8.18 6.04
CA ARG A 37 -5.90 7.35 4.86
C ARG A 37 -5.53 5.93 5.20
N GLN A 38 -6.29 4.99 4.67
CA GLN A 38 -6.05 3.57 4.88
C GLN A 38 -5.56 2.95 3.58
N GLY A 39 -4.62 2.05 3.68
CA GLY A 39 -4.12 1.28 2.54
C GLY A 39 -4.05 -0.18 2.92
N LYS A 40 -3.35 -0.95 2.12
CA LYS A 40 -3.18 -2.38 2.38
C LYS A 40 -1.72 -2.78 2.29
N LEU A 41 -1.38 -3.85 2.97
CA LEU A 41 -0.05 -4.45 2.97
C LEU A 41 -0.15 -5.83 2.35
N ILE A 42 0.68 -6.09 1.34
CA ILE A 42 0.81 -7.40 0.74
C ILE A 42 2.19 -7.94 1.09
N GLU A 43 2.24 -9.12 1.68
CA GLU A 43 3.48 -9.76 2.07
C GLU A 43 3.68 -11.04 1.25
N LEU A 44 4.92 -11.25 0.80
CA LEU A 44 5.24 -12.45 0.03
C LEU A 44 6.68 -12.88 0.30
N ASP A 45 6.97 -14.13 -0.04
CA ASP A 45 8.32 -14.66 0.06
C ASP A 45 8.86 -14.95 -1.35
N LEU A 46 10.12 -14.59 -1.55
CA LEU A 46 10.86 -14.92 -2.76
C LEU A 46 12.05 -15.81 -2.40
N PRO A 47 12.51 -16.67 -3.33
CA PRO A 47 13.73 -17.46 -3.10
C PRO A 47 14.93 -16.53 -2.83
N ASP A 48 15.79 -16.94 -1.90
CA ASP A 48 16.97 -16.14 -1.55
C ASP A 48 18.00 -16.09 -2.69
N ASN A 49 17.97 -17.06 -3.60
CA ASN A 49 18.93 -17.15 -4.69
C ASN A 49 18.53 -16.35 -5.93
N ILE A 50 17.42 -15.60 -5.87
CA ILE A 50 16.99 -14.77 -7.00
C ILE A 50 17.90 -13.54 -7.10
N SER A 51 18.25 -13.15 -8.34
CA SER A 51 19.07 -11.95 -8.55
C SER A 51 18.29 -10.69 -8.24
N LYS A 52 19.00 -9.60 -7.98
CA LYS A 52 18.39 -8.31 -7.66
C LYS A 52 17.54 -7.79 -8.83
N GLU A 53 18.06 -7.93 -10.05
CA GLU A 53 17.35 -7.50 -11.25
C GLU A 53 16.09 -8.32 -11.48
N GLU A 54 16.19 -9.63 -11.34
CA GLU A 54 15.05 -10.53 -11.51
C GLU A 54 13.98 -10.27 -10.45
N LYS A 55 14.40 -10.05 -9.22
CA LYS A 55 13.49 -9.68 -8.12
C LYS A 55 12.71 -8.42 -8.46
N SER A 56 13.40 -7.36 -8.88
CA SER A 56 12.76 -6.09 -9.22
C SER A 56 11.77 -6.23 -10.37
N GLN A 57 12.16 -6.95 -11.41
CA GLN A 57 11.31 -7.16 -12.58
C GLN A 57 10.06 -7.97 -12.25
N LYS A 58 10.20 -9.01 -11.45
CA LYS A 58 9.06 -9.86 -11.08
C LYS A 58 8.09 -9.13 -10.17
N ILE A 59 8.57 -8.37 -9.21
CA ILE A 59 7.72 -7.58 -8.32
C ILE A 59 6.97 -6.53 -9.12
N GLU A 60 7.67 -5.79 -9.98
CA GLU A 60 7.03 -4.77 -10.81
C GLU A 60 5.95 -5.38 -11.71
N SER A 61 6.26 -6.50 -12.36
CA SER A 61 5.32 -7.17 -13.23
C SER A 61 4.08 -7.65 -12.47
N ALA A 62 4.28 -8.25 -11.29
CA ALA A 62 3.18 -8.73 -10.46
C ALA A 62 2.29 -7.56 -10.01
N CYS A 63 2.88 -6.44 -9.62
CA CYS A 63 2.12 -5.26 -9.23
C CYS A 63 1.28 -4.74 -10.38
N LYS A 64 1.85 -4.61 -11.58
CA LYS A 64 1.14 -4.11 -12.76
C LYS A 64 0.02 -5.03 -13.20
N LYS A 65 0.23 -6.35 -13.11
CA LYS A 65 -0.73 -7.33 -13.62
C LYS A 65 -1.84 -7.66 -12.65
N LEU A 66 -1.60 -7.57 -11.35
CA LEU A 66 -2.56 -8.04 -10.37
C LEU A 66 -2.62 -7.22 -9.09
N LEU A 67 -1.48 -6.93 -8.45
CA LEU A 67 -1.46 -6.49 -7.06
C LEU A 67 -1.90 -5.05 -6.88
N VAL A 68 -1.70 -4.21 -7.88
CA VAL A 68 -1.96 -2.77 -7.81
C VAL A 68 -2.79 -2.34 -9.00
N ASN A 69 -3.82 -1.52 -8.74
CA ASN A 69 -4.58 -0.90 -9.81
C ASN A 69 -3.90 0.42 -10.19
N ASP A 70 -3.11 0.42 -11.25
CA ASP A 70 -2.29 1.55 -11.68
C ASP A 70 -3.07 2.84 -11.90
N ILE A 71 -4.37 2.74 -12.18
CA ILE A 71 -5.19 3.93 -12.45
C ILE A 71 -5.46 4.71 -11.17
N ILE A 72 -5.73 4.01 -10.07
CA ILE A 72 -6.17 4.64 -8.82
C ILE A 72 -5.24 4.39 -7.64
N GLU A 73 -4.30 3.45 -7.75
CA GLU A 73 -3.42 3.07 -6.65
C GLU A 73 -1.96 3.36 -6.97
N GLU A 74 -1.19 3.51 -5.92
CA GLU A 74 0.27 3.57 -5.98
C GLU A 74 0.83 2.59 -4.95
N TYR A 75 2.10 2.24 -5.08
CA TYR A 75 2.71 1.27 -4.18
C TYR A 75 4.15 1.60 -3.87
N GLU A 76 4.62 1.01 -2.77
CA GLU A 76 6.00 1.10 -2.32
C GLU A 76 6.46 -0.29 -1.89
N VAL A 77 7.66 -0.68 -2.32
CA VAL A 77 8.23 -2.00 -2.00
C VAL A 77 9.25 -1.86 -0.88
N LEU A 78 9.11 -2.69 0.15
CA LEU A 78 10.02 -2.77 1.28
C LEU A 78 10.64 -4.17 1.33
N GLY A 79 11.94 -4.22 1.54
CA GLY A 79 12.64 -5.51 1.66
C GLY A 79 13.49 -5.96 0.51
#